data_eefc63c4a69852f3a617d93003a08bd7
#
_entry.id   eefc63c4a69852f3a617d93003a08bd7
#
_cell.length_a   1.000
_cell.length_b   1.000
_cell.length_c   1.000
_cell.angle_alpha   90.00
_cell.angle_beta   90.00
_cell.angle_gamma   90.00
#
_symmetry.space_group_name_H-M   'P 1'
#
loop_
_entity.id
_entity.type
_entity.pdbx_description
1 polymer ?
#
loop_
_entity_poly.entity_id
_entity_poly.type
_entity_poly.pdbx_seq_one_letter_code
_entity_poly.pdbx_strand_id
1 'polypeptide(L)'
;MSELSTKPIDFLFNRWRTQGDGAAGQAMAQRFSDWYYAVTTCRLGDAHGRGPLQRACVRFQQGILSVTTPAELTEWSHGLLMEEVRMAGGRIAGGDFPNQLTGGRSPSELLKQAAGKLTPEQVGLLAMAYDPEVEQEAVITAAEALGGYPFAVLDARLAAKRALNEGAGIAFSELADAPNLDRGPLPLYEAGRMQKEAEEASFEKWMLTDMSLCKDIAEFGVFAQAIRAGALRGLKAKSSASAPAAQPRLAPAAAEADGAGRSRAALPLVLAGLVGLLGLGLLVAAGVWFFLGRG
;
A
#
# COMPACT_ATOMS: atom_id res chain seq x y z
N MET A 1 9.97 14.79 8.08
CA MET A 1 10.67 13.48 7.89
C MET A 1 12.15 13.75 8.00
N SER A 2 12.92 12.91 8.72
CA SER A 2 14.37 13.11 8.82
C SER A 2 15.01 12.77 7.46
N GLU A 3 16.10 13.47 7.11
CA GLU A 3 16.87 13.21 5.88
C GLU A 3 17.32 11.73 5.77
N LEU A 4 17.48 11.05 6.91
CA LEU A 4 17.85 9.64 6.97
C LEU A 4 16.77 8.68 6.47
N SER A 5 15.50 9.05 6.55
CA SER A 5 14.40 8.14 6.13
C SER A 5 14.41 7.81 4.63
N THR A 6 15.09 8.61 3.81
CA THR A 6 15.20 8.41 2.36
C THR A 6 16.50 7.70 1.94
N LYS A 7 17.44 7.50 2.85
CA LYS A 7 18.75 6.88 2.53
C LYS A 7 18.60 5.36 2.30
N PRO A 8 19.41 4.74 1.43
CA PRO A 8 19.42 3.28 1.22
C PRO A 8 19.67 2.51 2.52
N ILE A 9 19.18 1.27 2.59
CA ILE A 9 19.37 0.39 3.75
C ILE A 9 20.85 0.16 4.05
N ASP A 10 21.67 -0.04 3.01
CA ASP A 10 23.11 -0.23 3.14
C ASP A 10 23.79 0.94 3.84
N PHE A 11 23.41 2.16 3.47
CA PHE A 11 23.91 3.38 4.12
C PHE A 11 23.51 3.42 5.60
N LEU A 12 22.24 3.16 5.91
CA LEU A 12 21.71 3.20 7.27
C LEU A 12 22.38 2.13 8.14
N PHE A 13 22.49 0.89 7.62
CA PHE A 13 23.12 -0.22 8.32
C PHE A 13 24.59 0.05 8.62
N ASN A 14 25.38 0.47 7.60
CA ASN A 14 26.79 0.75 7.78
C ASN A 14 27.02 1.88 8.78
N ARG A 15 26.26 2.97 8.69
CA ARG A 15 26.35 4.10 9.59
C ARG A 15 26.02 3.71 11.04
N TRP A 16 24.95 2.95 11.23
CA TRP A 16 24.60 2.43 12.54
C TRP A 16 25.67 1.46 13.08
N ARG A 17 26.11 0.49 12.25
CA ARG A 17 27.01 -0.58 12.69
C ARG A 17 28.42 -0.11 12.94
N THR A 18 28.97 0.77 12.11
CA THR A 18 30.37 1.19 12.17
C THR A 18 30.59 2.48 12.96
N GLN A 19 29.58 3.38 12.97
CA GLN A 19 29.69 4.69 13.61
C GLN A 19 28.86 4.81 14.89
N GLY A 20 28.07 3.80 15.25
CA GLY A 20 27.17 3.83 16.39
C GLY A 20 26.03 4.86 16.26
N ASP A 21 25.69 5.27 15.02
CA ASP A 21 24.65 6.28 14.79
C ASP A 21 23.25 5.73 15.11
N GLY A 22 22.75 6.09 16.30
CA GLY A 22 21.43 5.69 16.77
C GLY A 22 20.29 6.19 15.89
N ALA A 23 20.44 7.38 15.24
CA ALA A 23 19.41 7.90 14.33
C ALA A 23 19.32 7.07 13.05
N ALA A 24 20.46 6.60 12.51
CA ALA A 24 20.47 5.69 11.38
C ALA A 24 19.85 4.32 11.73
N GLY A 25 20.14 3.79 12.93
CA GLY A 25 19.52 2.57 13.46
C GLY A 25 18.00 2.71 13.59
N GLN A 26 17.52 3.81 14.12
CA GLN A 26 16.09 4.09 14.24
C GLN A 26 15.40 4.22 12.86
N ALA A 27 16.01 4.93 11.92
CA ALA A 27 15.48 5.07 10.56
C ALA A 27 15.40 3.72 9.84
N MET A 28 16.39 2.85 10.02
CA MET A 28 16.42 1.49 9.51
C MET A 28 15.32 0.62 10.14
N ALA A 29 15.19 0.61 11.46
CA ALA A 29 14.18 -0.15 12.18
C ALA A 29 12.76 0.27 11.76
N GLN A 30 12.51 1.58 11.59
CA GLN A 30 11.24 2.10 11.10
C GLN A 30 10.93 1.57 9.69
N ARG A 31 11.93 1.58 8.78
CA ARG A 31 11.76 1.09 7.42
C ARG A 31 11.40 -0.40 7.38
N PHE A 32 12.05 -1.23 8.18
CA PHE A 32 11.71 -2.65 8.28
C PHE A 32 10.32 -2.85 8.88
N SER A 33 9.92 -2.05 9.88
CA SER A 33 8.57 -2.09 10.45
C SER A 33 7.50 -1.74 9.42
N ASP A 34 7.71 -0.67 8.62
CA ASP A 34 6.78 -0.24 7.58
C ASP A 34 6.67 -1.32 6.48
N TRP A 35 7.79 -1.91 6.10
CA TRP A 35 7.82 -3.01 5.15
C TRP A 35 7.11 -4.26 5.67
N TYR A 36 7.35 -4.66 6.92
CA TYR A 36 6.65 -5.77 7.55
C TYR A 36 5.14 -5.53 7.59
N TYR A 37 4.73 -4.30 7.90
CA TYR A 37 3.33 -3.92 7.89
C TYR A 37 2.70 -4.05 6.50
N ALA A 38 3.36 -3.56 5.46
CA ALA A 38 2.87 -3.66 4.09
C ALA A 38 2.69 -5.13 3.65
N VAL A 39 3.70 -5.98 3.89
CA VAL A 39 3.65 -7.40 3.55
C VAL A 39 2.57 -8.14 4.34
N THR A 40 2.53 -7.96 5.66
CA THR A 40 1.52 -8.64 6.51
C THR A 40 0.10 -8.18 6.17
N THR A 41 -0.12 -6.90 5.92
CA THR A 41 -1.43 -6.37 5.53
C THR A 41 -1.86 -6.93 4.18
N CYS A 42 -0.97 -6.99 3.19
CA CYS A 42 -1.29 -7.55 1.89
C CYS A 42 -1.59 -9.05 1.93
N ARG A 43 -0.79 -9.83 2.69
CA ARG A 43 -0.93 -11.29 2.76
C ARG A 43 -2.04 -11.74 3.73
N LEU A 44 -2.15 -11.12 4.89
CA LEU A 44 -3.01 -11.58 5.98
C LEU A 44 -4.20 -10.65 6.27
N GLY A 45 -4.19 -9.44 5.71
CA GLY A 45 -5.10 -8.37 6.13
C GLY A 45 -4.70 -7.74 7.47
N ASP A 46 -5.21 -6.54 7.75
CA ASP A 46 -4.81 -5.77 8.93
C ASP A 46 -5.11 -6.51 10.25
N ALA A 47 -6.27 -7.15 10.36
CA ALA A 47 -6.68 -7.81 11.59
C ALA A 47 -5.81 -9.03 11.94
N HIS A 48 -5.49 -9.86 10.93
CA HIS A 48 -4.70 -11.09 11.12
C HIS A 48 -3.19 -10.83 11.06
N GLY A 49 -2.77 -9.73 10.43
CA GLY A 49 -1.37 -9.35 10.27
C GLY A 49 -0.72 -8.76 11.52
N ARG A 50 -1.49 -8.22 12.47
CA ARG A 50 -0.94 -7.51 13.65
C ARG A 50 -0.07 -8.38 14.55
N GLY A 51 -0.52 -9.59 14.86
CA GLY A 51 0.25 -10.53 15.68
C GLY A 51 1.57 -10.94 15.03
N PRO A 52 1.55 -11.47 13.79
CA PRO A 52 2.77 -11.74 13.01
C PRO A 52 3.71 -10.53 12.89
N LEU A 53 3.20 -9.36 12.58
CA LEU A 53 3.97 -8.11 12.53
C LEU A 53 4.70 -7.84 13.85
N GLN A 54 3.98 -7.90 14.97
CA GLN A 54 4.56 -7.63 16.29
C GLN A 54 5.67 -8.64 16.62
N ARG A 55 5.44 -9.94 16.38
CA ARG A 55 6.46 -10.97 16.63
C ARG A 55 7.67 -10.80 15.71
N ALA A 56 7.46 -10.49 14.43
CA ALA A 56 8.54 -10.20 13.49
C ALA A 56 9.41 -9.02 13.96
N CYS A 57 8.79 -7.91 14.39
CA CYS A 57 9.51 -6.75 14.94
C CYS A 57 10.32 -7.09 16.20
N VAL A 58 9.76 -7.88 17.12
CA VAL A 58 10.46 -8.31 18.34
C VAL A 58 11.67 -9.20 17.98
N ARG A 59 11.49 -10.19 17.10
CA ARG A 59 12.57 -11.08 16.66
C ARG A 59 13.65 -10.32 15.89
N PHE A 60 13.26 -9.34 15.07
CA PHE A 60 14.19 -8.44 14.39
C PHE A 60 15.09 -7.71 15.39
N GLN A 61 14.50 -7.09 16.42
CA GLN A 61 15.28 -6.40 17.46
C GLN A 61 16.24 -7.34 18.21
N GLN A 62 15.81 -8.55 18.50
CA GLN A 62 16.61 -9.52 19.22
C GLN A 62 17.79 -10.07 18.38
N GLY A 63 17.61 -10.20 17.07
CA GLY A 63 18.57 -10.85 16.19
C GLY A 63 19.46 -9.92 15.36
N ILE A 64 19.12 -8.64 15.22
CA ILE A 64 19.81 -7.72 14.29
C ILE A 64 21.30 -7.57 14.60
N LEU A 65 21.72 -7.74 15.85
CA LEU A 65 23.13 -7.64 16.24
C LEU A 65 24.00 -8.79 15.70
N SER A 66 23.39 -9.94 15.35
CA SER A 66 24.12 -11.08 14.77
C SER A 66 24.37 -10.92 13.27
N VAL A 67 23.65 -10.00 12.61
CA VAL A 67 23.77 -9.75 11.17
C VAL A 67 25.01 -8.91 10.88
N THR A 68 25.77 -9.28 9.86
CA THR A 68 27.08 -8.67 9.59
C THR A 68 27.09 -7.79 8.35
N THR A 69 26.18 -8.02 7.40
CA THR A 69 26.11 -7.29 6.13
C THR A 69 24.70 -6.81 5.81
N PRO A 70 24.52 -5.73 5.03
CA PRO A 70 23.20 -5.28 4.60
C PRO A 70 22.44 -6.32 3.77
N ALA A 71 23.11 -7.07 2.91
CA ALA A 71 22.49 -8.12 2.10
C ALA A 71 21.97 -9.25 2.99
N GLU A 72 22.78 -9.71 3.96
CA GLU A 72 22.33 -10.67 4.96
C GLU A 72 21.15 -10.16 5.77
N LEU A 73 21.13 -8.87 6.12
CA LEU A 73 20.03 -8.24 6.85
C LEU A 73 18.71 -8.38 6.11
N THR A 74 18.70 -8.08 4.81
CA THR A 74 17.49 -8.17 3.97
C THR A 74 16.99 -9.62 3.88
N GLU A 75 17.88 -10.56 3.60
CA GLU A 75 17.52 -11.98 3.48
C GLU A 75 17.03 -12.57 4.81
N TRP A 76 17.75 -12.33 5.89
CA TRP A 76 17.36 -12.77 7.21
C TRP A 76 16.04 -12.18 7.68
N SER A 77 15.85 -10.86 7.48
CA SER A 77 14.59 -10.18 7.83
C SER A 77 13.40 -10.70 7.04
N HIS A 78 13.60 -10.96 5.73
CA HIS A 78 12.56 -11.55 4.90
C HIS A 78 12.20 -12.96 5.38
N GLY A 79 13.19 -13.81 5.63
CA GLY A 79 12.99 -15.17 6.16
C GLY A 79 12.22 -15.18 7.47
N LEU A 80 12.58 -14.28 8.38
CA LEU A 80 11.91 -14.09 9.67
C LEU A 80 10.43 -13.69 9.49
N LEU A 81 10.16 -12.72 8.63
CA LEU A 81 8.79 -12.29 8.33
C LEU A 81 7.97 -13.41 7.71
N MET A 82 8.53 -14.15 6.73
CA MET A 82 7.83 -15.25 6.06
C MET A 82 7.53 -16.42 7.01
N GLU A 83 8.37 -16.68 7.98
CA GLU A 83 8.08 -17.66 9.03
C GLU A 83 6.84 -17.25 9.85
N GLU A 84 6.76 -15.99 10.28
CA GLU A 84 5.60 -15.48 11.02
C GLU A 84 4.31 -15.48 10.17
N VAL A 85 4.42 -15.11 8.90
CA VAL A 85 3.29 -15.15 7.95
C VAL A 85 2.81 -16.60 7.73
N ARG A 86 3.73 -17.55 7.57
CA ARG A 86 3.39 -18.98 7.40
C ARG A 86 2.71 -19.55 8.63
N MET A 87 3.20 -19.23 9.83
CA MET A 87 2.56 -19.64 11.09
C MET A 87 1.15 -19.08 11.24
N ALA A 88 0.85 -17.94 10.63
CA ALA A 88 -0.47 -17.33 10.62
C ALA A 88 -1.39 -17.83 9.50
N GLY A 89 -0.98 -18.83 8.73
CA GLY A 89 -1.77 -19.44 7.64
C GLY A 89 -1.37 -19.01 6.23
N GLY A 90 -0.27 -18.29 6.07
CA GLY A 90 0.26 -17.88 4.77
C GLY A 90 -0.47 -16.67 4.18
N ARG A 91 -1.25 -16.86 3.12
CA ARG A 91 -2.07 -15.80 2.50
C ARG A 91 -3.55 -16.06 2.77
N ILE A 92 -4.26 -15.04 3.23
CA ILE A 92 -5.71 -15.09 3.41
C ILE A 92 -6.41 -14.73 2.09
N ALA A 93 -7.48 -15.45 1.75
CA ALA A 93 -8.23 -15.25 0.51
C ALA A 93 -8.75 -13.82 0.32
N GLY A 94 -9.13 -13.18 1.42
CA GLY A 94 -9.62 -11.81 1.42
C GLY A 94 -10.54 -11.57 2.62
N GLY A 95 -10.88 -10.32 2.86
CA GLY A 95 -11.76 -9.98 3.96
C GLY A 95 -12.19 -8.52 3.93
N ASP A 96 -13.18 -8.20 4.73
CA ASP A 96 -13.72 -6.85 4.89
C ASP A 96 -13.38 -6.36 6.30
N PHE A 97 -12.10 -6.08 6.54
CA PHE A 97 -11.59 -5.70 7.85
C PHE A 97 -11.38 -4.19 7.94
N PRO A 98 -12.27 -3.46 8.65
CA PRO A 98 -12.09 -2.04 8.92
C PRO A 98 -10.78 -1.76 9.66
N ASN A 99 -10.15 -0.63 9.33
CA ASN A 99 -8.92 -0.18 10.00
C ASN A 99 -8.94 1.34 10.22
N GLN A 100 -7.82 1.91 10.66
CA GLN A 100 -7.71 3.35 10.90
C GLN A 100 -7.86 4.17 9.61
N LEU A 101 -7.28 3.70 8.49
CA LEU A 101 -7.38 4.39 7.19
C LEU A 101 -8.84 4.52 6.75
N THR A 102 -9.65 3.49 6.97
CA THR A 102 -11.08 3.51 6.64
C THR A 102 -11.95 4.23 7.68
N GLY A 103 -11.35 4.71 8.77
CA GLY A 103 -12.09 5.30 9.89
C GLY A 103 -13.06 4.33 10.55
N GLY A 104 -12.74 3.04 10.58
CA GLY A 104 -13.60 1.98 11.13
C GLY A 104 -14.78 1.60 10.23
N ARG A 105 -14.87 2.13 8.99
CA ARG A 105 -15.90 1.77 8.02
C ARG A 105 -15.50 0.51 7.25
N SER A 106 -16.49 -0.23 6.75
CA SER A 106 -16.27 -1.39 5.90
C SER A 106 -15.59 -0.99 4.58
N PRO A 107 -14.41 -1.57 4.24
CA PRO A 107 -13.76 -1.35 2.96
C PRO A 107 -14.65 -1.71 1.76
N SER A 108 -15.47 -2.77 1.88
CA SER A 108 -16.41 -3.20 0.85
C SER A 108 -17.48 -2.14 0.58
N GLU A 109 -18.02 -1.51 1.61
CA GLU A 109 -19.00 -0.44 1.45
C GLU A 109 -18.38 0.81 0.82
N LEU A 110 -17.17 1.17 1.23
CA LEU A 110 -16.42 2.27 0.64
C LEU A 110 -16.12 2.02 -0.84
N LEU A 111 -15.72 0.80 -1.21
CA LEU A 111 -15.49 0.41 -2.60
C LEU A 111 -16.79 0.46 -3.44
N LYS A 112 -17.93 0.01 -2.88
CA LYS A 112 -19.23 0.10 -3.56
C LYS A 112 -19.63 1.56 -3.82
N GLN A 113 -19.35 2.46 -2.88
CA GLN A 113 -19.57 3.90 -3.07
C GLN A 113 -18.64 4.46 -4.16
N ALA A 114 -17.35 4.09 -4.10
CA ALA A 114 -16.34 4.51 -5.07
C ALA A 114 -16.64 3.98 -6.48
N ALA A 115 -17.17 2.76 -6.61
CA ALA A 115 -17.52 2.13 -7.88
C ALA A 115 -18.52 2.95 -8.72
N GLY A 116 -19.33 3.79 -8.07
CA GLY A 116 -20.22 4.72 -8.79
C GLY A 116 -19.50 5.84 -9.57
N LYS A 117 -18.19 6.04 -9.32
CA LYS A 117 -17.33 7.00 -10.01
C LYS A 117 -16.39 6.36 -11.03
N LEU A 118 -16.34 5.04 -11.08
CA LEU A 118 -15.56 4.28 -12.04
C LEU A 118 -16.40 3.93 -13.26
N THR A 119 -15.73 3.66 -14.39
CA THR A 119 -16.42 3.08 -15.54
C THR A 119 -16.79 1.62 -15.30
N PRO A 120 -17.82 1.08 -15.96
CA PRO A 120 -18.17 -0.35 -15.87
C PRO A 120 -16.99 -1.27 -16.15
N GLU A 121 -16.15 -0.90 -17.12
CA GLU A 121 -14.98 -1.65 -17.55
C GLU A 121 -13.92 -1.66 -16.45
N GLN A 122 -13.66 -0.51 -15.80
CA GLN A 122 -12.72 -0.42 -14.67
C GLN A 122 -13.17 -1.28 -13.48
N VAL A 123 -14.45 -1.23 -13.13
CA VAL A 123 -15.03 -2.07 -12.06
C VAL A 123 -14.91 -3.55 -12.42
N GLY A 124 -15.24 -3.93 -13.65
CA GLY A 124 -15.15 -5.30 -14.13
C GLY A 124 -13.71 -5.81 -14.12
N LEU A 125 -12.77 -4.99 -14.62
CA LEU A 125 -11.36 -5.35 -14.66
C LEU A 125 -10.75 -5.51 -13.25
N LEU A 126 -11.06 -4.62 -12.31
CA LEU A 126 -10.64 -4.76 -10.91
C LEU A 126 -11.21 -6.02 -10.27
N ALA A 127 -12.51 -6.27 -10.45
CA ALA A 127 -13.16 -7.47 -9.94
C ALA A 127 -12.48 -8.75 -10.45
N MET A 128 -12.14 -8.81 -11.74
CA MET A 128 -11.44 -9.96 -12.35
C MET A 128 -9.99 -10.06 -11.90
N ALA A 129 -9.25 -8.94 -11.88
CA ALA A 129 -7.82 -8.93 -11.57
C ALA A 129 -7.50 -9.39 -10.14
N TYR A 130 -8.41 -9.12 -9.20
CA TYR A 130 -8.24 -9.49 -7.80
C TYR A 130 -9.01 -10.77 -7.39
N ASP A 131 -9.81 -11.35 -8.30
CA ASP A 131 -10.50 -12.59 -8.02
C ASP A 131 -9.55 -13.79 -8.19
N PRO A 132 -9.25 -14.58 -7.14
CA PRO A 132 -8.33 -15.69 -7.24
C PRO A 132 -8.84 -16.83 -8.15
N GLU A 133 -10.15 -16.90 -8.42
CA GLU A 133 -10.76 -17.92 -9.25
C GLU A 133 -10.73 -17.59 -10.77
N VAL A 134 -10.46 -16.31 -11.12
CA VAL A 134 -10.39 -15.88 -12.53
C VAL A 134 -8.99 -16.14 -13.07
N GLU A 135 -8.88 -16.79 -14.22
CA GLU A 135 -7.59 -17.06 -14.85
C GLU A 135 -6.90 -15.78 -15.32
N GLN A 136 -5.56 -15.78 -15.25
CA GLN A 136 -4.76 -14.59 -15.62
C GLN A 136 -4.95 -14.20 -17.09
N GLU A 137 -5.13 -15.17 -17.97
CA GLU A 137 -5.38 -14.96 -19.41
C GLU A 137 -6.67 -14.15 -19.65
N ALA A 138 -7.72 -14.44 -18.88
CA ALA A 138 -8.98 -13.69 -18.96
C ALA A 138 -8.80 -12.23 -18.52
N VAL A 139 -7.97 -11.97 -17.51
CA VAL A 139 -7.64 -10.61 -17.09
C VAL A 139 -6.84 -9.86 -18.16
N ILE A 140 -5.85 -10.53 -18.77
CA ILE A 140 -5.03 -9.96 -19.87
C ILE A 140 -5.95 -9.60 -21.03
N THR A 141 -6.81 -10.51 -21.47
CA THR A 141 -7.76 -10.27 -22.57
C THR A 141 -8.71 -9.11 -22.27
N ALA A 142 -9.24 -9.03 -21.05
CA ALA A 142 -10.10 -7.91 -20.65
C ALA A 142 -9.34 -6.57 -20.61
N ALA A 143 -8.05 -6.59 -20.27
CA ALA A 143 -7.21 -5.40 -20.20
C ALA A 143 -6.82 -4.86 -21.60
N GLU A 144 -6.77 -5.70 -22.65
CA GLU A 144 -6.36 -5.31 -24.00
C GLU A 144 -7.20 -4.13 -24.54
N ALA A 145 -8.51 -4.17 -24.32
CA ALA A 145 -9.42 -3.10 -24.75
C ALA A 145 -9.22 -1.77 -23.99
N LEU A 146 -8.51 -1.78 -22.88
CA LEU A 146 -8.31 -0.66 -21.95
C LEU A 146 -6.86 -0.14 -21.91
N GLY A 147 -6.04 -0.54 -22.86
CA GLY A 147 -4.63 -0.11 -22.93
C GLY A 147 -3.62 -1.20 -22.58
N GLY A 148 -4.09 -2.43 -22.36
CA GLY A 148 -3.25 -3.60 -22.14
C GLY A 148 -2.87 -3.83 -20.67
N TYR A 149 -2.56 -5.10 -20.38
CA TYR A 149 -2.04 -5.49 -19.07
C TYR A 149 -0.54 -5.15 -18.97
N PRO A 150 0.00 -4.70 -17.81
CA PRO A 150 -0.69 -4.44 -16.53
C PRO A 150 -1.27 -3.01 -16.40
N PHE A 151 -1.09 -2.14 -17.41
CA PHE A 151 -1.47 -0.72 -17.34
C PHE A 151 -2.95 -0.50 -17.02
N ALA A 152 -3.82 -1.19 -17.72
CA ALA A 152 -5.26 -1.04 -17.52
C ALA A 152 -5.67 -1.36 -16.07
N VAL A 153 -5.03 -2.37 -15.44
CA VAL A 153 -5.31 -2.73 -14.04
C VAL A 153 -4.74 -1.69 -13.09
N LEU A 154 -3.53 -1.17 -13.35
CA LEU A 154 -2.92 -0.11 -12.55
C LEU A 154 -3.75 1.19 -12.64
N ASP A 155 -4.23 1.53 -13.84
CA ASP A 155 -5.08 2.69 -14.04
C ASP A 155 -6.43 2.55 -13.34
N ALA A 156 -7.07 1.39 -13.46
CA ALA A 156 -8.32 1.11 -12.74
C ALA A 156 -8.13 1.17 -11.20
N ARG A 157 -6.99 0.66 -10.70
CA ARG A 157 -6.61 0.74 -9.29
C ARG A 157 -6.43 2.20 -8.84
N LEU A 158 -5.74 3.02 -9.64
CA LEU A 158 -5.56 4.43 -9.38
C LEU A 158 -6.88 5.20 -9.41
N ALA A 159 -7.75 4.89 -10.37
CA ALA A 159 -9.10 5.46 -10.45
C ALA A 159 -9.91 5.11 -9.19
N ALA A 160 -9.80 3.87 -8.68
CA ALA A 160 -10.43 3.47 -7.42
C ALA A 160 -9.90 4.26 -6.22
N LYS A 161 -8.57 4.47 -6.11
CA LYS A 161 -7.98 5.31 -5.06
C LYS A 161 -8.50 6.75 -5.13
N ARG A 162 -8.57 7.35 -6.32
CA ARG A 162 -9.12 8.70 -6.51
C ARG A 162 -10.60 8.76 -6.11
N ALA A 163 -11.39 7.79 -6.53
CA ALA A 163 -12.80 7.71 -6.18
C ALA A 163 -13.02 7.53 -4.66
N LEU A 164 -12.19 6.74 -3.99
CA LEU A 164 -12.19 6.58 -2.53
C LEU A 164 -11.78 7.88 -1.81
N ASN A 165 -10.78 8.58 -2.32
CA ASN A 165 -10.35 9.87 -1.77
C ASN A 165 -11.45 10.90 -1.86
N GLU A 166 -12.01 11.12 -3.07
CA GLU A 166 -13.04 12.12 -3.33
C GLU A 166 -14.40 11.79 -2.72
N GLY A 167 -14.80 10.50 -2.77
CA GLY A 167 -16.14 10.07 -2.35
C GLY A 167 -16.24 9.70 -0.87
N ALA A 168 -15.16 9.18 -0.30
CA ALA A 168 -15.14 8.64 1.06
C ALA A 168 -14.17 9.36 2.00
N GLY A 169 -13.38 10.32 1.49
CA GLY A 169 -12.39 11.06 2.27
C GLY A 169 -11.20 10.21 2.71
N ILE A 170 -10.88 9.14 1.97
CA ILE A 170 -9.73 8.30 2.27
C ILE A 170 -8.45 9.01 1.78
N ALA A 171 -7.60 9.41 2.70
CA ALA A 171 -6.35 10.07 2.38
C ALA A 171 -5.27 9.04 2.07
N PHE A 172 -4.95 8.85 0.80
CA PHE A 172 -3.80 8.06 0.37
C PHE A 172 -2.53 8.93 0.33
N SER A 173 -1.40 8.39 0.73
CA SER A 173 -0.11 9.10 0.73
C SER A 173 0.36 9.42 -0.69
N GLU A 174 0.04 8.55 -1.63
CA GLU A 174 0.39 8.72 -3.04
C GLU A 174 -0.83 8.49 -3.94
N LEU A 175 -1.21 9.53 -4.64
CA LEU A 175 -2.13 9.51 -5.76
C LEU A 175 -1.34 9.93 -7.00
N ALA A 176 -0.61 8.98 -7.60
CA ALA A 176 0.15 9.23 -8.82
C ALA A 176 -0.77 9.70 -9.95
N ASP A 177 -0.27 10.57 -10.82
CA ASP A 177 -1.06 11.07 -11.95
C ASP A 177 -1.16 10.06 -13.10
N ALA A 178 -0.20 9.16 -13.21
CA ALA A 178 -0.16 8.11 -14.22
C ALA A 178 0.36 6.79 -13.64
N PRO A 179 -0.05 5.64 -14.21
CA PRO A 179 0.50 4.34 -13.88
C PRO A 179 2.01 4.30 -14.13
N ASN A 180 2.78 3.77 -13.17
CA ASN A 180 4.21 3.53 -13.33
C ASN A 180 4.43 2.08 -13.74
N LEU A 181 5.13 1.88 -14.87
CA LEU A 181 5.46 0.54 -15.41
C LEU A 181 6.28 -0.31 -14.45
N ASP A 182 7.17 0.30 -13.68
CA ASP A 182 7.98 -0.41 -12.71
C ASP A 182 7.12 -1.10 -11.65
N ARG A 183 5.86 -0.65 -11.49
CA ARG A 183 4.85 -1.26 -10.61
C ARG A 183 4.01 -2.36 -11.30
N GLY A 184 4.39 -2.78 -12.50
CA GLY A 184 3.66 -3.83 -13.24
C GLY A 184 3.32 -5.10 -12.44
N PRO A 185 4.21 -5.63 -11.58
CA PRO A 185 3.92 -6.79 -10.74
C PRO A 185 2.93 -6.53 -9.59
N LEU A 186 2.66 -5.27 -9.24
CA LEU A 186 1.85 -4.89 -8.07
C LEU A 186 0.45 -5.51 -8.06
N PRO A 187 -0.35 -5.47 -9.14
CA PRO A 187 -1.67 -6.10 -9.12
C PRO A 187 -1.62 -7.61 -8.90
N LEU A 188 -0.62 -8.30 -9.45
CA LEU A 188 -0.42 -9.73 -9.23
C LEU A 188 -0.08 -10.04 -7.77
N TYR A 189 0.79 -9.22 -7.18
CA TYR A 189 1.17 -9.35 -5.77
C TYR A 189 -0.03 -9.13 -4.84
N GLU A 190 -0.77 -8.03 -5.02
CA GLU A 190 -1.95 -7.72 -4.21
C GLU A 190 -3.06 -8.75 -4.39
N ALA A 191 -3.24 -9.28 -5.60
CA ALA A 191 -4.19 -10.36 -5.87
C ALA A 191 -3.75 -11.73 -5.31
N GLY A 192 -2.47 -11.90 -4.98
CA GLY A 192 -1.92 -13.19 -4.55
C GLY A 192 -1.74 -14.17 -5.70
N ARG A 193 -1.43 -13.66 -6.89
CA ARG A 193 -1.33 -14.41 -8.14
C ARG A 193 0.08 -14.54 -8.69
N MET A 194 1.09 -14.17 -7.92
CA MET A 194 2.47 -14.45 -8.30
C MET A 194 2.68 -15.97 -8.33
N GLN A 195 3.09 -16.48 -9.48
CA GLN A 195 3.15 -17.93 -9.72
C GLN A 195 4.29 -18.64 -8.98
N LYS A 196 5.39 -17.90 -8.74
CA LYS A 196 6.58 -18.45 -8.09
C LYS A 196 6.87 -17.72 -6.79
N GLU A 197 7.06 -18.48 -5.72
CA GLU A 197 7.45 -17.94 -4.41
C GLU A 197 8.73 -17.08 -4.49
N ALA A 198 9.67 -17.44 -5.36
CA ALA A 198 10.88 -16.66 -5.57
C ALA A 198 10.63 -15.28 -6.21
N GLU A 199 9.65 -15.18 -7.12
CA GLU A 199 9.25 -13.90 -7.72
C GLU A 199 8.56 -13.01 -6.69
N GLU A 200 7.68 -13.59 -5.87
CA GLU A 200 7.00 -12.90 -4.78
C GLU A 200 8.02 -12.41 -3.74
N ALA A 201 8.95 -13.25 -3.33
CA ALA A 201 10.04 -12.88 -2.42
C ALA A 201 10.92 -11.76 -2.98
N SER A 202 11.23 -11.81 -4.28
CA SER A 202 12.01 -10.75 -4.95
C SER A 202 11.25 -9.44 -4.98
N PHE A 203 9.95 -9.47 -5.26
CA PHE A 203 9.09 -8.28 -5.22
C PHE A 203 9.00 -7.69 -3.81
N GLU A 204 8.83 -8.52 -2.80
CA GLU A 204 8.79 -8.07 -1.40
C GLU A 204 10.11 -7.42 -0.96
N LYS A 205 11.25 -7.97 -1.33
CA LYS A 205 12.55 -7.36 -1.06
C LYS A 205 12.74 -6.04 -1.82
N TRP A 206 12.24 -5.96 -3.05
CA TRP A 206 12.25 -4.71 -3.79
C TRP A 206 11.43 -3.62 -3.11
N MET A 207 10.28 -3.94 -2.53
CA MET A 207 9.47 -2.99 -1.73
C MET A 207 10.29 -2.32 -0.62
N LEU A 208 11.27 -3.01 -0.04
CA LEU A 208 12.14 -2.44 0.99
C LEU A 208 13.03 -1.31 0.43
N THR A 209 13.31 -1.29 -0.86
CA THR A 209 14.06 -0.23 -1.53
C THR A 209 13.18 0.92 -2.01
N ASP A 210 11.88 0.69 -2.22
CA ASP A 210 10.89 1.68 -2.62
C ASP A 210 9.82 1.85 -1.53
N MET A 211 10.06 2.77 -0.61
CA MET A 211 9.13 3.04 0.49
C MET A 211 7.81 3.67 0.04
N SER A 212 7.77 4.26 -1.16
CA SER A 212 6.52 4.76 -1.73
C SER A 212 5.61 3.60 -2.13
N LEU A 213 6.21 2.57 -2.73
CA LEU A 213 5.51 1.31 -3.04
C LEU A 213 5.04 0.59 -1.77
N CYS A 214 5.88 0.53 -0.73
CA CYS A 214 5.48 -0.01 0.58
C CYS A 214 4.22 0.65 1.13
N LYS A 215 4.19 1.98 1.13
CA LYS A 215 3.04 2.76 1.61
C LYS A 215 1.81 2.51 0.75
N ASP A 216 1.97 2.52 -0.56
CA ASP A 216 0.89 2.29 -1.50
C ASP A 216 0.23 0.92 -1.27
N ILE A 217 1.03 -0.12 -1.07
CA ILE A 217 0.55 -1.48 -0.76
C ILE A 217 -0.12 -1.53 0.62
N ALA A 218 0.47 -0.92 1.63
CA ALA A 218 -0.10 -0.88 2.98
C ALA A 218 -1.48 -0.18 3.01
N GLU A 219 -1.63 0.91 2.27
CA GLU A 219 -2.86 1.69 2.21
C GLU A 219 -3.93 1.04 1.34
N PHE A 220 -3.57 0.53 0.16
CA PHE A 220 -4.53 -0.12 -0.72
C PHE A 220 -4.81 -1.58 -0.34
N GLY A 221 -3.93 -2.22 0.42
CA GLY A 221 -4.04 -3.62 0.82
C GLY A 221 -5.37 -4.00 1.47
N VAL A 222 -5.96 -3.11 2.28
CA VAL A 222 -7.29 -3.32 2.88
C VAL A 222 -8.39 -3.36 1.83
N PHE A 223 -8.30 -2.55 0.79
CA PHE A 223 -9.24 -2.54 -0.33
C PHE A 223 -9.00 -3.72 -1.27
N ALA A 224 -7.75 -4.08 -1.53
CA ALA A 224 -7.39 -5.30 -2.26
C ALA A 224 -7.96 -6.55 -1.58
N GLN A 225 -7.90 -6.64 -0.26
CA GLN A 225 -8.53 -7.71 0.53
C GLN A 225 -10.05 -7.74 0.32
N ALA A 226 -10.72 -6.58 0.36
CA ALA A 226 -12.15 -6.47 0.16
C ALA A 226 -12.55 -6.85 -1.28
N ILE A 227 -11.75 -6.46 -2.29
CA ILE A 227 -12.00 -6.85 -3.69
C ILE A 227 -11.84 -8.38 -3.84
N ARG A 228 -10.82 -8.99 -3.26
CA ARG A 228 -10.64 -10.45 -3.23
C ARG A 228 -11.81 -11.16 -2.55
N ALA A 229 -12.37 -10.57 -1.50
CA ALA A 229 -13.58 -11.07 -0.84
C ALA A 229 -14.86 -10.86 -1.68
N GLY A 230 -14.77 -10.27 -2.86
CA GLY A 230 -15.88 -10.11 -3.78
C GLY A 230 -16.65 -8.78 -3.66
N ALA A 231 -16.08 -7.74 -3.04
CA ALA A 231 -16.75 -6.45 -2.86
C ALA A 231 -17.28 -5.83 -4.18
N LEU A 232 -16.61 -6.09 -5.29
CA LEU A 232 -16.98 -5.60 -6.61
C LEU A 232 -17.73 -6.63 -7.47
N ARG A 233 -17.89 -7.88 -7.01
CA ARG A 233 -18.61 -8.91 -7.78
C ARG A 233 -20.08 -8.52 -7.99
N GLY A 234 -20.53 -8.61 -9.23
CA GLY A 234 -21.93 -8.35 -9.58
C GLY A 234 -22.37 -6.89 -9.50
N LEU A 235 -21.46 -5.96 -9.21
CA LEU A 235 -21.74 -4.53 -9.33
C LEU A 235 -21.85 -4.19 -10.83
N LYS A 236 -23.08 -4.02 -11.32
CA LYS A 236 -23.29 -3.32 -12.58
C LYS A 236 -23.05 -1.84 -12.27
N ALA A 237 -21.91 -1.29 -12.70
CA ALA A 237 -21.72 0.14 -12.69
C ALA A 237 -22.97 0.76 -13.36
N LYS A 238 -23.58 1.73 -12.72
CA LYS A 238 -24.69 2.46 -13.34
C LYS A 238 -24.11 3.08 -14.60
N SER A 239 -24.51 2.55 -15.75
CA SER A 239 -24.21 3.19 -17.04
C SER A 239 -24.55 4.66 -16.89
N SER A 240 -23.57 5.53 -17.00
CA SER A 240 -23.79 6.96 -17.19
C SER A 240 -24.35 7.15 -18.61
N ALA A 241 -25.55 6.62 -18.84
CA ALA A 241 -26.33 6.91 -19.99
C ALA A 241 -26.81 8.37 -19.83
N SER A 242 -26.06 9.27 -20.38
CA SER A 242 -26.35 10.59 -20.90
C SER A 242 -25.15 11.51 -20.75
N ALA A 243 -24.14 11.31 -21.56
CA ALA A 243 -23.41 12.46 -22.07
C ALA A 243 -24.28 13.02 -23.19
N PRO A 244 -24.85 14.22 -23.07
CA PRO A 244 -25.43 14.86 -24.22
C PRO A 244 -24.34 15.09 -25.24
N ALA A 245 -24.60 14.68 -26.49
CA ALA A 245 -23.69 14.87 -27.60
C ALA A 245 -23.12 16.29 -27.57
N ALA A 246 -21.81 16.37 -27.45
CA ALA A 246 -21.09 17.64 -27.48
C ALA A 246 -21.30 18.28 -28.83
N GLN A 247 -22.14 19.29 -28.87
CA GLN A 247 -22.17 20.25 -29.99
C GLN A 247 -20.82 20.98 -30.01
N PRO A 248 -20.22 21.17 -31.18
CA PRO A 248 -18.98 21.94 -31.30
C PRO A 248 -19.28 23.40 -30.97
N ARG A 249 -18.87 23.86 -29.79
CA ARG A 249 -18.88 25.27 -29.45
C ARG A 249 -17.64 25.95 -30.03
N LEU A 250 -17.89 26.81 -30.99
CA LEU A 250 -17.04 27.90 -31.41
C LEU A 250 -16.61 28.73 -30.19
N ALA A 251 -15.30 29.01 -30.11
CA ALA A 251 -14.76 29.93 -29.14
C ALA A 251 -15.26 31.37 -29.37
N PRO A 252 -15.44 32.15 -28.32
CA PRO A 252 -14.88 33.50 -28.32
C PRO A 252 -14.15 33.89 -27.04
N ALA A 253 -13.01 34.54 -27.32
CA ALA A 253 -12.45 35.72 -26.68
C ALA A 253 -12.57 35.94 -25.16
N ALA A 254 -11.38 36.22 -24.61
CA ALA A 254 -10.98 36.80 -23.34
C ALA A 254 -11.98 37.78 -22.67
N ALA A 255 -12.03 37.67 -21.33
CA ALA A 255 -12.18 38.83 -20.44
C ALA A 255 -11.60 38.50 -19.08
N GLU A 256 -10.71 39.36 -18.63
CA GLU A 256 -10.14 39.45 -17.30
C GLU A 256 -11.23 39.76 -16.25
N ALA A 257 -11.07 39.28 -15.03
CA ALA A 257 -11.28 40.09 -13.82
C ALA A 257 -11.01 39.29 -12.52
N ASP A 258 -10.10 39.79 -11.75
CA ASP A 258 -9.97 39.87 -10.30
C ASP A 258 -11.09 39.26 -9.42
N GLY A 259 -10.64 38.60 -8.35
CA GLY A 259 -11.51 38.25 -7.25
C GLY A 259 -10.80 37.46 -6.15
N ALA A 260 -10.14 38.19 -5.26
CA ALA A 260 -9.61 37.66 -4.01
C ALA A 260 -10.71 37.02 -3.16
N GLY A 261 -10.53 35.79 -2.76
CA GLY A 261 -11.40 35.05 -1.83
C GLY A 261 -10.61 34.12 -0.93
N ARG A 262 -10.26 34.61 0.25
CA ARG A 262 -9.70 33.84 1.36
C ARG A 262 -10.63 32.66 1.67
N SER A 263 -10.08 31.48 1.72
CA SER A 263 -10.71 30.39 2.46
C SER A 263 -9.71 29.74 3.40
N ARG A 264 -10.13 29.73 4.63
CA ARG A 264 -9.42 29.30 5.84
C ARG A 264 -9.24 27.77 5.84
N ALA A 265 -8.05 27.39 6.24
CA ALA A 265 -7.73 26.35 7.22
C ALA A 265 -8.66 25.12 7.29
N ALA A 266 -8.20 24.01 6.79
CA ALA A 266 -8.50 22.70 7.31
C ALA A 266 -7.19 21.93 7.52
N LEU A 267 -6.53 22.18 8.61
CA LEU A 267 -5.71 21.25 9.36
C LEU A 267 -6.57 20.90 10.58
N PRO A 268 -6.83 19.68 10.98
CA PRO A 268 -5.89 18.64 11.36
C PRO A 268 -6.45 17.21 11.29
N LEU A 269 -5.96 16.33 10.50
CA LEU A 269 -6.27 14.91 10.63
C LEU A 269 -5.06 13.98 10.34
N VAL A 270 -3.90 14.57 10.14
CA VAL A 270 -2.63 13.84 9.98
C VAL A 270 -2.11 13.30 11.33
N LEU A 271 -2.64 13.80 12.45
CA LEU A 271 -2.14 13.44 13.79
C LEU A 271 -2.64 12.08 14.31
N ALA A 272 -3.77 11.56 13.83
CA ALA A 272 -4.34 10.33 14.38
C ALA A 272 -3.68 9.04 13.85
N GLY A 273 -3.19 9.03 12.61
CA GLY A 273 -2.42 7.92 12.04
C GLY A 273 -1.02 7.78 12.69
N LEU A 274 -0.48 8.90 13.14
CA LEU A 274 0.83 8.95 13.80
C LEU A 274 0.81 8.34 15.22
N VAL A 275 -0.32 8.32 15.91
CA VAL A 275 -0.41 7.83 17.31
C VAL A 275 -0.36 6.30 17.38
N GLY A 276 -0.92 5.58 16.43
CA GLY A 276 -0.82 4.12 16.38
C GLY A 276 0.59 3.64 16.01
N LEU A 277 1.24 4.33 15.09
CA LEU A 277 2.64 4.10 14.70
C LEU A 277 3.61 4.60 15.77
N LEU A 278 3.28 5.70 16.49
CA LEU A 278 4.06 6.18 17.63
C LEU A 278 4.01 5.23 18.83
N GLY A 279 2.92 4.52 19.06
CA GLY A 279 2.84 3.48 20.10
C GLY A 279 3.78 2.31 19.82
N LEU A 280 3.87 1.89 18.57
CA LEU A 280 4.83 0.85 18.13
C LEU A 280 6.26 1.41 18.08
N GLY A 281 6.42 2.63 17.60
CA GLY A 281 7.71 3.34 17.54
C GLY A 281 8.29 3.64 18.92
N LEU A 282 7.47 3.94 19.93
CA LEU A 282 7.89 4.13 21.32
C LEU A 282 8.35 2.81 21.98
N LEU A 283 7.70 1.69 21.67
CA LEU A 283 8.17 0.37 22.11
C LEU A 283 9.51 -0.01 21.44
N VAL A 284 9.68 0.33 20.15
CA VAL A 284 10.95 0.14 19.43
C VAL A 284 12.04 1.08 19.99
N ALA A 285 11.72 2.36 20.24
CA ALA A 285 12.66 3.32 20.79
C ALA A 285 13.07 2.99 22.23
N ALA A 286 12.15 2.52 23.08
CA ALA A 286 12.47 2.11 24.44
C ALA A 286 13.35 0.86 24.47
N GLY A 287 13.16 -0.10 23.55
CA GLY A 287 14.03 -1.26 23.39
C GLY A 287 15.45 -0.89 22.96
N VAL A 288 15.57 0.01 21.99
CA VAL A 288 16.88 0.51 21.51
C VAL A 288 17.60 1.31 22.59
N TRP A 289 16.90 2.13 23.36
CA TRP A 289 17.50 2.91 24.45
C TRP A 289 17.99 2.03 25.61
N PHE A 290 17.26 0.96 25.91
CA PHE A 290 17.66 0.01 26.97
C PHE A 290 18.94 -0.78 26.60
N PHE A 291 19.17 -1.04 25.31
CA PHE A 291 20.35 -1.76 24.83
C PHE A 291 21.57 -0.85 24.60
N LEU A 292 21.38 0.40 24.20
CA LEU A 292 22.49 1.36 23.96
C LEU A 292 23.00 2.03 25.26
N GLY A 293 22.21 2.01 26.33
CA GLY A 293 22.56 2.60 27.63
C GLY A 293 23.37 1.69 28.56
N ARG A 294 23.76 0.48 28.12
CA ARG A 294 24.53 -0.51 28.91
C ARG A 294 25.91 -0.86 28.32
N GLY A 295 26.47 0.03 27.50
CA GLY A 295 27.86 -0.08 27.04
C GLY A 295 28.77 0.91 27.74
#